data_2ae523ad5f55cdc4c4e19c2b9006eeb4
#
_entry.id   2ae523ad5f55cdc4c4e19c2b9006eeb4
#
_cell.length_a   1.000
_cell.length_b   1.000
_cell.length_c   1.000
_cell.angle_alpha   90.00
_cell.angle_beta   90.00
_cell.angle_gamma   90.00
#
_symmetry.space_group_name_H-M   'P 1'
#
loop_
_entity.id
_entity.type
_entity.pdbx_description
1 polymer ?
#
loop_
_entity_poly.entity_id
_entity_poly.type
_entity_poly.pdbx_seq_one_letter_code
_entity_poly.pdbx_strand_id
1 'polypeptide(L)'
;MDIYINGIGNISSDSSVHDASNKLLAIEPNYSDYIDAKLIRRMSKMVKMGVTASLMALKTAKQNKPEAIIVGTGFGCLDDTHSFLNQMIENKEEALSPTPFIFSTHNSLAGQIA
;
A
#
# COMPACT_ATOMS: atom_id res chain seq x y z
N MET A 1 6.77 -31.98 0.69
CA MET A 1 5.61 -31.05 0.66
C MET A 1 5.79 -30.16 -0.55
N ASP A 2 4.87 -30.20 -1.47
CA ASP A 2 4.94 -29.36 -2.67
C ASP A 2 4.30 -28.00 -2.37
N ILE A 3 4.98 -26.94 -2.78
CA ILE A 3 4.49 -25.56 -2.60
C ILE A 3 4.17 -25.00 -3.99
N TYR A 4 2.98 -24.44 -4.13
CA TYR A 4 2.48 -23.92 -5.39
C TYR A 4 2.18 -22.41 -5.29
N ILE A 5 2.44 -21.67 -6.36
CA ILE A 5 2.00 -20.27 -6.52
C ILE A 5 0.69 -20.30 -7.29
N ASN A 6 -0.42 -20.00 -6.63
CA ASN A 6 -1.75 -20.04 -7.22
C ASN A 6 -2.14 -18.74 -7.94
N GLY A 7 -1.55 -17.61 -7.56
CA GLY A 7 -1.83 -16.33 -8.18
C GLY A 7 -0.75 -15.31 -7.89
N ILE A 8 -0.61 -14.35 -8.80
CA ILE A 8 0.37 -13.27 -8.72
C ILE A 8 -0.34 -11.95 -9.00
N GLY A 9 -0.04 -10.93 -8.20
CA GLY A 9 -0.39 -9.53 -8.44
C GLY A 9 0.86 -8.67 -8.36
N ASN A 10 1.07 -7.82 -9.35
CA ASN A 10 2.26 -6.97 -9.45
C ASN A 10 1.92 -5.54 -9.84
N ILE A 11 2.54 -4.59 -9.15
CA ILE A 11 2.59 -3.18 -9.52
C ILE A 11 4.06 -2.77 -9.49
N SER A 12 4.63 -2.52 -10.65
CA SER A 12 6.05 -2.24 -10.82
C SER A 12 6.29 -1.05 -11.73
N SER A 13 7.51 -0.55 -11.74
CA SER A 13 7.95 0.45 -12.70
C SER A 13 8.23 -0.19 -14.07
N ASP A 14 8.05 0.61 -15.12
CA ASP A 14 8.55 0.33 -16.45
C ASP A 14 9.74 1.27 -16.73
N SER A 15 10.76 0.77 -17.41
CA SER A 15 11.94 1.54 -17.79
C SER A 15 11.64 2.73 -18.71
N SER A 16 10.45 2.80 -19.29
CA SER A 16 9.98 3.91 -20.12
C SER A 16 9.33 5.05 -19.35
N VAL A 17 9.01 4.86 -18.06
CA VAL A 17 8.26 5.85 -17.25
C VAL A 17 9.16 6.45 -16.18
N HIS A 18 9.55 7.69 -16.38
CA HIS A 18 10.40 8.45 -15.46
C HIS A 18 9.71 9.75 -15.01
N ASP A 19 10.05 10.23 -13.82
CA ASP A 19 9.71 11.58 -13.37
C ASP A 19 10.72 12.62 -13.89
N ALA A 20 10.47 13.91 -13.57
CA ALA A 20 11.37 15.00 -13.93
C ALA A 20 12.80 14.87 -13.36
N SER A 21 12.99 14.02 -12.35
CA SER A 21 14.28 13.70 -11.72
C SER A 21 14.91 12.42 -12.29
N ASN A 22 14.37 11.90 -13.38
CA ASN A 22 14.79 10.64 -14.02
C ASN A 22 14.66 9.39 -13.09
N LYS A 23 13.73 9.42 -12.14
CA LYS A 23 13.41 8.28 -11.30
C LYS A 23 12.34 7.42 -11.94
N LEU A 24 12.51 6.11 -11.86
CA LEU A 24 11.50 5.14 -12.32
C LEU A 24 10.23 5.26 -11.48
N LEU A 25 9.10 5.44 -12.15
CA LEU A 25 7.78 5.46 -11.51
C LEU A 25 7.05 4.14 -11.70
N ALA A 26 6.33 3.71 -10.68
CA ALA A 26 5.44 2.57 -10.81
C ALA A 26 4.26 2.91 -11.73
N ILE A 27 3.90 1.98 -12.61
CA ILE A 27 2.68 2.08 -13.40
C ILE A 27 1.52 1.70 -12.51
N GLU A 28 0.78 2.72 -12.05
CA GLU A 28 -0.33 2.53 -11.13
C GLU A 28 -1.60 2.13 -11.91
N PRO A 29 -2.32 1.10 -11.45
CA PRO A 29 -3.62 0.75 -12.01
C PRO A 29 -4.68 1.77 -11.62
N ASN A 30 -5.86 1.69 -12.24
CA ASN A 30 -7.02 2.39 -11.71
C ASN A 30 -7.51 1.68 -10.44
N TYR A 31 -7.21 2.26 -9.30
CA TYR A 31 -7.52 1.67 -7.99
C TYR A 31 -9.01 1.44 -7.75
N SER A 32 -9.88 2.24 -8.39
CA SER A 32 -11.34 2.12 -8.27
C SER A 32 -11.90 0.80 -8.84
N ASP A 33 -11.10 0.10 -9.65
CA ASP A 33 -11.48 -1.21 -10.18
C ASP A 33 -11.34 -2.34 -9.15
N TYR A 34 -10.66 -2.06 -8.04
CA TYR A 34 -10.31 -3.03 -6.99
C TYR A 34 -10.80 -2.62 -5.61
N ILE A 35 -10.83 -1.33 -5.30
CA ILE A 35 -11.05 -0.79 -3.95
C ILE A 35 -12.17 0.24 -4.01
N ASP A 36 -13.06 0.24 -3.01
CA ASP A 36 -14.12 1.25 -2.88
C ASP A 36 -13.52 2.68 -2.81
N ALA A 37 -14.13 3.61 -3.54
CA ALA A 37 -13.67 4.99 -3.65
C ALA A 37 -13.58 5.73 -2.30
N LYS A 38 -14.41 5.35 -1.32
CA LYS A 38 -14.37 5.92 0.03
C LYS A 38 -13.12 5.47 0.80
N LEU A 39 -12.69 4.24 0.59
CA LEU A 39 -11.49 3.69 1.21
C LEU A 39 -10.22 4.25 0.56
N ILE A 40 -10.20 4.38 -0.77
CA ILE A 40 -9.06 4.93 -1.53
C ILE A 40 -8.63 6.29 -0.99
N ARG A 41 -9.58 7.16 -0.61
CA ARG A 41 -9.29 8.51 -0.12
C ARG A 41 -8.50 8.54 1.19
N ARG A 42 -8.58 7.47 1.98
CA ARG A 42 -7.92 7.35 3.29
C ARG A 42 -6.61 6.59 3.22
N MET A 43 -6.32 5.92 2.11
CA MET A 43 -5.14 5.10 1.94
C MET A 43 -3.99 5.92 1.37
N SER A 44 -2.80 5.75 1.93
CA SER A 44 -1.57 6.24 1.31
C SER A 44 -1.26 5.48 0.03
N LYS A 45 -0.32 6.01 -0.75
CA LYS A 45 0.09 5.38 -2.02
C LYS A 45 0.56 3.94 -1.80
N MET A 46 1.41 3.72 -0.81
CA MET A 46 1.94 2.39 -0.47
C MET A 46 0.82 1.41 -0.13
N VAL A 47 -0.14 1.83 0.69
CA VAL A 47 -1.28 0.99 1.08
C VAL A 47 -2.17 0.67 -0.12
N LYS A 48 -2.49 1.65 -0.97
CA LYS A 48 -3.27 1.41 -2.21
C LYS A 48 -2.60 0.39 -3.11
N MET A 49 -1.31 0.53 -3.35
CA MET A 49 -0.54 -0.39 -4.18
C MET A 49 -0.54 -1.81 -3.61
N GLY A 50 -0.27 -1.96 -2.32
CA GLY A 50 -0.20 -3.26 -1.66
C GLY A 50 -1.55 -3.98 -1.62
N VAL A 51 -2.63 -3.29 -1.25
CA VAL A 51 -3.98 -3.84 -1.25
C VAL A 51 -4.39 -4.26 -2.67
N THR A 52 -4.15 -3.40 -3.67
CA THR A 52 -4.51 -3.70 -5.05
C THR A 52 -3.73 -4.89 -5.61
N ALA A 53 -2.41 -4.96 -5.37
CA ALA A 53 -1.61 -6.10 -5.79
C ALA A 53 -2.09 -7.41 -5.13
N SER A 54 -2.48 -7.37 -3.86
CA SER A 54 -3.06 -8.52 -3.16
C SER A 54 -4.39 -8.95 -3.76
N LEU A 55 -5.28 -8.01 -4.09
CA LEU A 55 -6.56 -8.31 -4.74
C LEU A 55 -6.37 -8.88 -6.15
N MET A 56 -5.38 -8.40 -6.91
CA MET A 56 -4.99 -8.98 -8.20
C MET A 56 -4.54 -10.44 -8.04
N ALA A 57 -3.70 -10.72 -7.03
CA ALA A 57 -3.23 -12.08 -6.75
C ALA A 57 -4.39 -13.01 -6.37
N LEU A 58 -5.29 -12.58 -5.47
CA LEU A 58 -6.46 -13.36 -5.08
C LEU A 58 -7.40 -13.63 -6.25
N LYS A 59 -7.65 -12.62 -7.10
CA LYS A 59 -8.45 -12.77 -8.32
C LYS A 59 -7.85 -13.80 -9.27
N THR A 60 -6.52 -13.75 -9.46
CA THR A 60 -5.79 -14.71 -10.31
C THR A 60 -5.84 -16.11 -9.71
N ALA A 61 -5.72 -16.24 -8.40
CA ALA A 61 -5.84 -17.50 -7.68
C ALA A 61 -7.28 -18.03 -7.59
N LYS A 62 -8.29 -17.25 -7.99
CA LYS A 62 -9.73 -17.54 -7.80
C LYS A 62 -10.09 -17.80 -6.32
N GLN A 63 -9.48 -17.03 -5.43
CA GLN A 63 -9.71 -17.06 -3.99
C GLN A 63 -10.38 -15.76 -3.53
N ASN A 64 -11.26 -15.84 -2.54
CA ASN A 64 -11.94 -14.66 -2.00
C ASN A 64 -11.16 -14.02 -0.86
N LYS A 65 -10.43 -14.83 -0.09
CA LYS A 65 -9.60 -14.36 1.02
C LYS A 65 -8.43 -15.31 1.25
N PRO A 66 -7.29 -14.79 1.76
CA PRO A 66 -6.18 -15.62 2.16
C PRO A 66 -6.42 -16.25 3.54
N GLU A 67 -5.79 -17.38 3.84
CA GLU A 67 -5.76 -17.99 5.17
C GLU A 67 -4.77 -17.27 6.10
N ALA A 68 -3.70 -16.73 5.53
CA ALA A 68 -2.69 -15.96 6.23
C ALA A 68 -2.13 -14.86 5.32
N ILE A 69 -1.64 -13.77 5.93
CA ILE A 69 -1.04 -12.64 5.23
C ILE A 69 0.34 -12.39 5.83
N ILE A 70 1.37 -12.40 4.98
CA ILE A 70 2.73 -12.05 5.36
C ILE A 70 3.17 -10.87 4.51
N VAL A 71 3.57 -9.78 5.15
CA VAL A 71 4.03 -8.57 4.47
C VAL A 71 5.50 -8.32 4.80
N GLY A 72 6.32 -8.23 3.77
CA GLY A 72 7.71 -7.79 3.85
C GLY A 72 7.85 -6.41 3.22
N THR A 73 8.55 -5.50 3.90
CA THR A 73 8.83 -4.15 3.41
C THR A 73 10.19 -3.67 3.88
N GLY A 74 10.89 -2.91 3.04
CA GLY A 74 12.19 -2.33 3.40
C GLY A 74 12.07 -1.08 4.27
N PHE A 75 11.10 -0.21 3.99
CA PHE A 75 10.94 1.09 4.65
C PHE A 75 9.59 1.27 5.34
N GLY A 76 8.70 0.29 5.26
CA GLY A 76 7.34 0.43 5.77
C GLY A 76 6.55 1.50 5.04
N CYS A 77 5.65 2.15 5.77
CA CYS A 77 4.87 3.29 5.26
C CYS A 77 5.61 4.61 5.60
N LEU A 78 6.78 4.83 4.98
CA LEU A 78 7.66 5.95 5.29
C LEU A 78 7.00 7.31 5.06
N ASP A 79 6.19 7.44 4.00
CA ASP A 79 5.47 8.68 3.69
C ASP A 79 4.47 9.04 4.80
N ASP A 80 3.77 8.05 5.34
CA ASP A 80 2.83 8.25 6.46
C ASP A 80 3.59 8.62 7.75
N THR A 81 4.72 7.96 8.01
CA THR A 81 5.60 8.27 9.14
C THR A 81 6.13 9.71 9.04
N HIS A 82 6.63 10.10 7.87
CA HIS A 82 7.13 11.45 7.62
C HIS A 82 6.03 12.50 7.78
N SER A 83 4.85 12.24 7.23
CA SER A 83 3.69 13.12 7.36
C SER A 83 3.28 13.30 8.82
N PHE A 84 3.26 12.22 9.60
CA PHE A 84 2.93 12.28 11.03
C PHE A 84 3.96 13.09 11.83
N LEU A 85 5.24 12.82 11.63
CA LEU A 85 6.32 13.54 12.32
C LEU A 85 6.34 15.03 11.98
N ASN A 86 6.11 15.39 10.71
CA ASN A 86 6.02 16.80 10.32
C ASN A 86 4.84 17.48 10.99
N GLN A 87 3.66 16.85 11.07
CA GLN A 87 2.52 17.40 11.79
C GLN A 87 2.82 17.61 13.27
N MET A 88 3.54 16.69 13.92
CA MET A 88 3.95 16.85 15.31
C MET A 88 4.82 18.10 15.50
N ILE A 89 5.79 18.33 14.60
CA ILE A 89 6.70 19.47 14.68
C ILE A 89 5.95 20.79 14.40
N GLU A 90 5.19 20.83 13.31
CA GLU A 90 4.47 22.04 12.87
C GLU A 90 3.38 22.47 13.87
N ASN A 91 2.64 21.52 14.39
CA ASN A 91 1.52 21.76 15.32
C ASN A 91 1.94 21.75 16.78
N LYS A 92 3.24 21.67 17.10
CA LYS A 92 3.75 21.58 18.49
C LYS A 92 3.01 20.50 19.31
N GLU A 93 2.77 19.34 18.71
CA GLU A 93 2.06 18.19 19.28
C GLU A 93 0.57 18.43 19.54
N GLU A 94 -0.01 19.54 19.08
CA GLU A 94 -1.43 19.82 19.18
C GLU A 94 -2.21 19.44 17.91
N ALA A 95 -3.49 19.10 18.06
CA ALA A 95 -4.43 18.85 16.97
C ALA A 95 -3.92 17.88 15.88
N LEU A 96 -3.27 16.80 16.29
CA LEU A 96 -2.71 15.81 15.37
C LEU A 96 -3.79 14.96 14.70
N SER A 97 -3.65 14.73 13.39
CA SER A 97 -4.49 13.78 12.68
C SER A 97 -4.08 12.34 13.02
N PRO A 98 -4.99 11.47 13.46
CA PRO A 98 -4.66 10.08 13.77
C PRO A 98 -4.36 9.23 12.54
N THR A 99 -4.79 9.65 11.35
CA THR A 99 -4.68 8.84 10.13
C THR A 99 -3.25 8.53 9.73
N PRO A 100 -2.30 9.49 9.64
CA PRO A 100 -0.91 9.18 9.33
C PRO A 100 -0.24 8.29 10.39
N PHE A 101 -0.60 8.47 11.68
CA PHE A 101 -0.10 7.61 12.74
C PHE A 101 -0.54 6.15 12.56
N ILE A 102 -1.83 5.91 12.30
CA ILE A 102 -2.37 4.57 12.08
C ILE A 102 -1.67 3.89 10.90
N PHE A 103 -1.46 4.60 9.79
CA PHE A 103 -0.82 4.04 8.61
C PHE A 103 0.71 3.93 8.70
N SER A 104 1.36 4.61 9.62
CA SER A 104 2.81 4.48 9.84
C SER A 104 3.22 3.16 10.48
N THR A 105 2.29 2.41 11.07
CA THR A 105 2.60 1.17 11.78
C THR A 105 2.93 0.01 10.82
N HIS A 106 3.83 -0.90 11.24
CA HIS A 106 4.35 -1.99 10.41
C HIS A 106 3.27 -2.96 9.89
N ASN A 107 2.23 -3.19 10.69
CA ASN A 107 1.13 -4.09 10.35
C ASN A 107 -0.04 -3.41 9.62
N SER A 108 0.06 -2.13 9.35
CA SER A 108 -1.00 -1.35 8.73
C SER A 108 -1.42 -1.94 7.38
N LEU A 109 -0.46 -2.27 6.52
CA LEU A 109 -0.75 -2.85 5.21
C LEU A 109 -1.42 -4.22 5.33
N ALA A 110 -0.92 -5.11 6.19
CA ALA A 110 -1.53 -6.42 6.41
C ALA A 110 -2.97 -6.29 6.94
N GLY A 111 -3.20 -5.36 7.87
CA GLY A 111 -4.52 -5.07 8.41
C GLY A 111 -5.51 -4.49 7.40
N GLN A 112 -5.04 -3.80 6.36
CA GLN A 112 -5.90 -3.30 5.28
C GLN A 112 -6.20 -4.38 4.22
N ILE A 113 -5.37 -5.41 4.09
CA ILE A 113 -5.59 -6.53 3.17
C ILE A 113 -6.57 -7.54 3.79
N ALA A 114 -6.55 -7.71 5.10
CA ALA A 114 -7.41 -8.65 5.83
C ALA A 114 -8.89 -8.27 5.79
#